data_de0ac2038607b55797136536563860a8
#
_entry.id   de0ac2038607b55797136536563860a8
#
_cell.length_a   1.000
_cell.length_b   1.000
_cell.length_c   1.000
_cell.angle_alpha   90.00
_cell.angle_beta   90.00
_cell.angle_gamma   90.00
#
_symmetry.space_group_name_H-M   'P 1'
#
loop_
_entity.id
_entity.type
_entity.pdbx_description
1 polymer ?
#
loop_
_entity_poly.entity_id
_entity_poly.type
_entity_poly.pdbx_seq_one_letter_code
_entity_poly.pdbx_strand_id
1 'polypeptide(L)'
;MAVYKDGDKWRVIYRYTNWQGERKQTQKRGFKTKREAQQWEREVMLKSESKLDMTFASFFEVYEVDKKKRVKENTWESKSHIIRTKILPYFGNRKIAEIEPKDVIAWQSKLLGYQGENGEVYSPTYLKTIHSQLSAIFNHAVRFYHLPSNPAQKAGTMGCEEHKEMLFWTKEEYLKFADAMMDKPRSYYAFEMLYWCGVRMGELLALTPADFDFERQTVTISKSYQRLKGRDVITSPKTVKSNRTIKMPKFLCEEMQDYIRMLYDIGENERIFQITKSYLHHEMDRGAKVAGVKRIRIHDLRHSHISLLIEMGFSALAIADRVGHESIDITYRYAHLFPNKQTEMANRLDVERTTDIVLNGNIEGEMSVDQIKKDAEDAKEDTGYKG
;
A
#
# COMPACT_ATOMS: atom_id res chain seq x y z
N MET A 1 9.47 -15.78 48.92
CA MET A 1 8.21 -15.18 49.34
C MET A 1 7.78 -15.83 50.64
N ALA A 2 7.10 -15.12 51.50
CA ALA A 2 6.69 -15.69 52.80
C ALA A 2 5.36 -15.07 53.25
N VAL A 3 4.49 -15.95 53.75
CA VAL A 3 3.24 -15.59 54.38
C VAL A 3 3.47 -15.49 55.88
N TYR A 4 3.15 -14.36 56.48
CA TYR A 4 3.34 -14.10 57.90
C TYR A 4 2.05 -13.85 58.62
N LYS A 5 1.96 -14.25 59.86
CA LYS A 5 0.85 -13.89 60.76
C LYS A 5 1.03 -12.43 61.21
N ASP A 6 -0.03 -11.63 61.15
CA ASP A 6 -0.06 -10.19 61.46
C ASP A 6 -1.26 -9.93 62.39
N GLY A 7 -1.05 -10.16 63.73
CA GLY A 7 -2.13 -10.23 64.69
C GLY A 7 -3.08 -11.38 64.40
N ASP A 8 -4.39 -11.11 64.32
CA ASP A 8 -5.44 -12.09 63.99
C ASP A 8 -5.61 -12.32 62.47
N LYS A 9 -4.78 -11.65 61.68
CA LYS A 9 -4.86 -11.72 60.19
C LYS A 9 -3.52 -12.20 59.61
N TRP A 10 -3.50 -12.41 58.30
CA TRP A 10 -2.32 -12.83 57.58
C TRP A 10 -1.86 -11.75 56.62
N ARG A 11 -0.53 -11.65 56.36
CA ARG A 11 0.07 -10.78 55.35
C ARG A 11 1.03 -11.56 54.47
N VAL A 12 1.15 -11.10 53.22
CA VAL A 12 2.08 -11.63 52.23
C VAL A 12 3.07 -10.53 51.91
N ILE A 13 4.36 -10.86 52.00
CA ILE A 13 5.45 -10.02 51.52
C ILE A 13 6.05 -10.72 50.32
N TYR A 14 6.06 -10.05 49.16
CA TYR A 14 6.68 -10.59 47.99
C TYR A 14 7.68 -9.60 47.38
N ARG A 15 8.81 -10.13 46.87
CA ARG A 15 9.85 -9.41 46.17
C ARG A 15 9.80 -9.76 44.70
N TYR A 16 9.89 -8.75 43.85
CA TYR A 16 9.93 -8.92 42.43
C TYR A 16 11.00 -8.02 41.81
N THR A 17 11.52 -8.38 40.65
CA THR A 17 12.40 -7.55 39.88
C THR A 17 11.55 -6.80 38.86
N ASN A 18 11.61 -5.45 38.89
CA ASN A 18 10.89 -4.65 37.91
C ASN A 18 11.56 -4.77 36.52
N TRP A 19 10.92 -4.19 35.51
CA TRP A 19 11.41 -4.21 34.14
C TRP A 19 12.76 -3.52 33.93
N GLN A 20 13.19 -2.65 34.86
CA GLN A 20 14.50 -2.00 34.88
C GLN A 20 15.60 -2.87 35.55
N GLY A 21 15.25 -4.08 35.99
CA GLY A 21 16.18 -4.97 36.70
C GLY A 21 16.31 -4.68 38.18
N GLU A 22 15.56 -3.72 38.73
CA GLU A 22 15.61 -3.37 40.13
C GLU A 22 14.78 -4.32 40.98
N ARG A 23 15.33 -4.75 42.11
CA ARG A 23 14.58 -5.57 43.10
C ARG A 23 13.68 -4.68 43.93
N LYS A 24 12.37 -4.89 43.85
CA LYS A 24 11.35 -4.21 44.65
C LYS A 24 10.63 -5.18 45.57
N GLN A 25 10.10 -4.66 46.66
CA GLN A 25 9.34 -5.39 47.63
C GLN A 25 7.98 -4.73 47.82
N THR A 26 6.93 -5.54 47.86
CA THR A 26 5.60 -5.08 48.22
C THR A 26 4.94 -6.03 49.21
N GLN A 27 3.89 -5.55 49.91
CA GLN A 27 3.15 -6.34 50.89
C GLN A 27 1.67 -6.11 50.76
N LYS A 28 0.88 -7.16 51.00
CA LYS A 28 -0.56 -7.08 51.19
C LYS A 28 -0.97 -7.70 52.50
N ARG A 29 -1.81 -7.01 53.26
CA ARG A 29 -2.24 -7.36 54.60
C ARG A 29 -3.77 -7.63 54.57
N GLY A 30 -4.26 -8.26 55.65
CA GLY A 30 -5.70 -8.35 55.93
C GLY A 30 -6.37 -9.62 55.47
N PHE A 31 -5.64 -10.68 55.12
CA PHE A 31 -6.21 -11.98 54.79
C PHE A 31 -6.73 -12.65 56.05
N LYS A 32 -7.95 -13.23 55.99
CA LYS A 32 -8.58 -13.90 57.14
C LYS A 32 -7.91 -15.22 57.45
N THR A 33 -7.42 -15.95 56.47
CA THR A 33 -6.80 -17.27 56.63
C THR A 33 -5.44 -17.35 55.94
N LYS A 34 -4.57 -18.25 56.44
CA LYS A 34 -3.30 -18.58 55.80
C LYS A 34 -3.48 -19.10 54.38
N ARG A 35 -4.56 -19.89 54.14
CA ARG A 35 -4.88 -20.45 52.84
C ARG A 35 -5.23 -19.37 51.83
N GLU A 36 -5.99 -18.37 52.21
CA GLU A 36 -6.34 -17.21 51.39
C GLU A 36 -5.10 -16.39 51.04
N ALA A 37 -4.21 -16.16 52.00
CA ALA A 37 -2.92 -15.47 51.78
C ALA A 37 -2.02 -16.26 50.83
N GLN A 38 -1.93 -17.58 50.95
CA GLN A 38 -1.16 -18.45 50.06
C GLN A 38 -1.77 -18.54 48.64
N GLN A 39 -3.09 -18.56 48.56
CA GLN A 39 -3.77 -18.54 47.26
C GLN A 39 -3.50 -17.22 46.54
N TRP A 40 -3.61 -16.09 47.20
CA TRP A 40 -3.26 -14.77 46.64
C TRP A 40 -1.77 -14.70 46.29
N GLU A 41 -0.86 -15.25 47.08
CA GLU A 41 0.56 -15.35 46.79
C GLU A 41 0.80 -16.11 45.48
N ARG A 42 0.17 -17.27 45.25
CA ARG A 42 0.26 -18.04 44.00
C ARG A 42 -0.28 -17.27 42.79
N GLU A 43 -1.44 -16.63 42.96
CA GLU A 43 -2.04 -15.81 41.91
C GLU A 43 -1.14 -14.63 41.52
N VAL A 44 -0.51 -13.99 42.50
CA VAL A 44 0.43 -12.90 42.25
C VAL A 44 1.74 -13.42 41.66
N MET A 45 2.22 -14.60 42.06
CA MET A 45 3.38 -15.24 41.41
C MET A 45 3.10 -15.53 39.95
N LEU A 46 2.00 -16.13 39.61
CA LEU A 46 1.58 -16.39 38.24
C LEU A 46 1.42 -15.11 37.41
N LYS A 47 0.97 -14.03 38.06
CA LYS A 47 0.87 -12.70 37.43
C LYS A 47 2.22 -11.96 37.38
N SER A 48 3.13 -12.14 38.34
CA SER A 48 4.44 -11.47 38.39
C SER A 48 5.51 -12.14 37.51
N GLU A 49 5.28 -13.37 37.04
CA GLU A 49 6.07 -13.94 35.95
C GLU A 49 5.87 -13.19 34.63
N SER A 50 4.77 -12.44 34.47
CA SER A 50 4.64 -11.44 33.40
C SER A 50 5.45 -10.18 33.77
N LYS A 51 6.65 -10.04 33.23
CA LYS A 51 7.61 -8.92 33.43
C LYS A 51 7.11 -7.54 32.95
N LEU A 52 5.81 -7.35 32.74
CA LEU A 52 5.22 -6.14 32.14
C LEU A 52 4.45 -5.28 33.15
N ASP A 53 5.04 -4.99 34.32
CA ASP A 53 4.49 -4.00 35.25
C ASP A 53 4.88 -2.57 34.83
N MET A 54 4.49 -2.18 33.61
CA MET A 54 4.71 -0.84 33.08
C MET A 54 3.47 -0.32 32.39
N THR A 55 3.41 1.02 32.20
CA THR A 55 2.33 1.65 31.43
C THR A 55 2.43 1.31 29.94
N PHE A 56 1.30 1.39 29.23
CA PHE A 56 1.29 1.22 27.79
C PHE A 56 2.20 2.26 27.09
N ALA A 57 2.25 3.49 27.59
CA ALA A 57 3.15 4.53 27.06
C ALA A 57 4.62 4.13 27.20
N SER A 58 5.04 3.66 28.39
CA SER A 58 6.42 3.17 28.60
C SER A 58 6.73 1.95 27.75
N PHE A 59 5.77 1.04 27.55
CA PHE A 59 5.96 -0.09 26.64
C PHE A 59 6.06 0.36 25.19
N PHE A 60 5.33 1.40 24.78
CA PHE A 60 5.44 1.94 23.44
C PHE A 60 6.84 2.48 23.15
N GLU A 61 7.52 3.08 24.11
CA GLU A 61 8.93 3.52 23.96
C GLU A 61 9.86 2.32 23.68
N VAL A 62 9.67 1.20 24.40
CA VAL A 62 10.41 -0.05 24.14
C VAL A 62 10.10 -0.56 22.72
N TYR A 63 8.82 -0.62 22.36
CA TYR A 63 8.39 -1.03 21.03
C TYR A 63 8.96 -0.13 19.92
N GLU A 64 9.04 1.18 20.16
CA GLU A 64 9.65 2.16 19.24
C GLU A 64 11.12 1.82 18.97
N VAL A 65 11.90 1.59 20.00
CA VAL A 65 13.34 1.22 19.89
C VAL A 65 13.50 -0.06 19.07
N ASP A 66 12.70 -1.08 19.35
CA ASP A 66 12.77 -2.38 18.69
C ASP A 66 12.34 -2.34 17.22
N LYS A 67 11.37 -1.50 16.88
CA LYS A 67 10.73 -1.49 15.55
C LYS A 67 11.27 -0.44 14.60
N LYS A 68 11.65 0.74 15.10
CA LYS A 68 12.05 1.88 14.28
C LYS A 68 13.22 1.54 13.34
N LYS A 69 14.18 0.74 13.81
CA LYS A 69 15.33 0.31 13.01
C LYS A 69 15.01 -0.76 11.94
N ARG A 70 13.84 -1.40 12.05
CA ARG A 70 13.44 -2.54 11.19
C ARG A 70 12.45 -2.16 10.10
N VAL A 71 12.01 -0.91 10.06
CA VAL A 71 11.04 -0.42 9.07
C VAL A 71 11.55 0.86 8.42
N LYS A 72 11.11 1.15 7.19
CA LYS A 72 11.46 2.40 6.51
C LYS A 72 10.95 3.60 7.32
N GLU A 73 11.70 4.71 7.33
CA GLU A 73 11.39 5.92 8.10
C GLU A 73 9.95 6.41 7.87
N ASN A 74 9.50 6.51 6.61
CA ASN A 74 8.13 6.93 6.30
C ASN A 74 7.05 6.00 6.87
N THR A 75 7.32 4.70 6.90
CA THR A 75 6.39 3.72 7.48
C THR A 75 6.32 3.92 8.99
N TRP A 76 7.47 4.16 9.63
CA TRP A 76 7.50 4.44 11.06
C TRP A 76 6.78 5.74 11.40
N GLU A 77 7.00 6.82 10.66
CA GLU A 77 6.33 8.09 10.87
C GLU A 77 4.79 7.95 10.84
N SER A 78 4.26 7.26 9.82
CA SER A 78 2.82 7.01 9.71
C SER A 78 2.29 6.18 10.88
N LYS A 79 3.00 5.11 11.27
CA LYS A 79 2.64 4.26 12.42
C LYS A 79 2.68 5.03 13.73
N SER A 80 3.78 5.74 13.98
CA SER A 80 4.00 6.53 15.19
C SER A 80 2.95 7.62 15.33
N HIS A 81 2.59 8.31 14.24
CA HIS A 81 1.53 9.30 14.23
C HIS A 81 0.19 8.72 14.70
N ILE A 82 -0.23 7.59 14.10
CA ILE A 82 -1.47 6.91 14.50
C ILE A 82 -1.43 6.51 15.97
N ILE A 83 -0.33 5.92 16.43
CA ILE A 83 -0.19 5.46 17.81
C ILE A 83 -0.27 6.64 18.77
N ARG A 84 0.46 7.72 18.50
CA ARG A 84 0.51 8.91 19.36
C ARG A 84 -0.81 9.68 19.39
N THR A 85 -1.56 9.72 18.29
CA THR A 85 -2.79 10.52 18.20
C THR A 85 -4.07 9.73 18.52
N LYS A 86 -4.08 8.41 18.34
CA LYS A 86 -5.31 7.59 18.45
C LYS A 86 -5.26 6.52 19.53
N ILE A 87 -4.07 6.08 19.93
CA ILE A 87 -3.90 4.95 20.87
C ILE A 87 -3.41 5.44 22.23
N LEU A 88 -2.30 6.17 22.26
CA LEU A 88 -1.69 6.66 23.51
C LEU A 88 -2.64 7.56 24.35
N PRO A 89 -3.48 8.44 23.76
CA PRO A 89 -4.40 9.25 24.57
C PRO A 89 -5.42 8.41 25.36
N TYR A 90 -5.70 7.17 24.92
CA TYR A 90 -6.65 6.30 25.60
C TYR A 90 -5.98 5.27 26.52
N PHE A 91 -4.90 4.63 26.06
CA PHE A 91 -4.26 3.53 26.78
C PHE A 91 -2.99 3.93 27.51
N GLY A 92 -2.38 5.09 27.20
CA GLY A 92 -1.02 5.44 27.62
C GLY A 92 -0.74 5.30 29.12
N ASN A 93 -1.67 5.75 29.96
CA ASN A 93 -1.53 5.72 31.43
C ASN A 93 -1.93 4.39 32.08
N ARG A 94 -2.47 3.44 31.31
CA ARG A 94 -2.88 2.14 31.80
C ARG A 94 -1.71 1.17 31.82
N LYS A 95 -1.65 0.26 32.80
CA LYS A 95 -0.69 -0.85 32.76
C LYS A 95 -1.03 -1.78 31.59
N ILE A 96 -0.05 -2.09 30.77
CA ILE A 96 -0.27 -2.90 29.57
C ILE A 96 -0.81 -4.30 29.89
N ALA A 97 -0.38 -4.88 31.01
CA ALA A 97 -0.83 -6.19 31.47
C ALA A 97 -2.29 -6.20 31.99
N GLU A 98 -2.86 -5.04 32.31
CA GLU A 98 -4.21 -4.90 32.87
C GLU A 98 -5.24 -4.51 31.81
N ILE A 99 -4.82 -4.27 30.55
CA ILE A 99 -5.74 -3.96 29.46
C ILE A 99 -6.44 -5.23 29.01
N GLU A 100 -7.76 -5.23 29.13
CA GLU A 100 -8.63 -6.35 28.78
C GLU A 100 -9.35 -6.13 27.44
N PRO A 101 -9.89 -7.18 26.80
CA PRO A 101 -10.66 -7.04 25.56
C PRO A 101 -11.84 -6.06 25.66
N LYS A 102 -12.51 -5.97 26.82
CA LYS A 102 -13.58 -4.99 27.05
C LYS A 102 -13.13 -3.55 26.92
N ASP A 103 -11.87 -3.25 27.34
CA ASP A 103 -11.30 -1.90 27.24
C ASP A 103 -11.04 -1.54 25.77
N VAL A 104 -10.60 -2.53 24.98
CA VAL A 104 -10.40 -2.36 23.54
C VAL A 104 -11.75 -2.13 22.84
N ILE A 105 -12.80 -2.87 23.19
CA ILE A 105 -14.15 -2.68 22.64
C ILE A 105 -14.68 -1.27 22.96
N ALA A 106 -14.49 -0.81 24.21
CA ALA A 106 -14.89 0.55 24.60
C ALA A 106 -14.15 1.63 23.79
N TRP A 107 -12.85 1.44 23.56
CA TRP A 107 -12.05 2.33 22.71
C TRP A 107 -12.48 2.28 21.24
N GLN A 108 -12.77 1.10 20.69
CA GLN A 108 -13.31 0.94 19.33
C GLN A 108 -14.64 1.70 19.17
N SER A 109 -15.56 1.53 20.14
CA SER A 109 -16.86 2.23 20.12
C SER A 109 -16.70 3.76 20.12
N LYS A 110 -15.70 4.28 20.87
CA LYS A 110 -15.39 5.71 20.85
C LYS A 110 -14.88 6.19 19.49
N LEU A 111 -14.06 5.39 18.81
CA LEU A 111 -13.56 5.75 17.48
C LEU A 111 -14.60 5.59 16.38
N LEU A 112 -15.49 4.60 16.49
CA LEU A 112 -16.62 4.40 15.58
C LEU A 112 -17.64 5.54 15.68
N GLY A 113 -17.87 6.05 16.88
CA GLY A 113 -18.75 7.20 17.14
C GLY A 113 -18.09 8.56 16.95
N TYR A 114 -16.84 8.62 16.46
CA TYR A 114 -16.15 9.90 16.26
C TYR A 114 -16.81 10.71 15.14
N GLN A 115 -17.08 11.97 15.44
CA GLN A 115 -17.48 13.00 14.47
C GLN A 115 -16.53 14.18 14.61
N GLY A 116 -15.90 14.56 13.51
CA GLY A 116 -15.09 15.77 13.43
C GLY A 116 -15.94 17.04 13.46
N GLU A 117 -15.29 18.21 13.47
CA GLU A 117 -15.97 19.52 13.53
C GLU A 117 -16.92 19.75 12.36
N ASN A 118 -16.65 19.18 11.19
CA ASN A 118 -17.48 19.26 9.98
C ASN A 118 -18.36 18.00 9.77
N GLY A 119 -18.55 17.17 10.80
CA GLY A 119 -19.29 15.92 10.68
C GLY A 119 -18.52 14.76 10.04
N GLU A 120 -17.21 14.91 9.84
CA GLU A 120 -16.36 13.88 9.25
C GLU A 120 -16.24 12.65 10.17
N VAL A 121 -16.37 11.47 9.59
CA VAL A 121 -16.19 10.19 10.28
C VAL A 121 -14.95 9.47 9.76
N TYR A 122 -14.36 8.61 10.58
CA TYR A 122 -13.25 7.78 10.12
C TYR A 122 -13.73 6.73 9.11
N SER A 123 -13.01 6.60 7.98
CA SER A 123 -13.30 5.53 7.02
C SER A 123 -13.05 4.15 7.63
N PRO A 124 -13.82 3.12 7.24
CA PRO A 124 -13.63 1.75 7.73
C PRO A 124 -12.21 1.22 7.54
N THR A 125 -11.56 1.53 6.41
CA THR A 125 -10.16 1.18 6.14
C THR A 125 -9.19 1.86 7.12
N TYR A 126 -9.45 3.13 7.48
CA TYR A 126 -8.62 3.84 8.45
C TYR A 126 -8.79 3.27 9.86
N LEU A 127 -10.03 2.95 10.27
CA LEU A 127 -10.32 2.28 11.53
C LEU A 127 -9.60 0.93 11.64
N LYS A 128 -9.64 0.11 10.58
CA LYS A 128 -8.88 -1.14 10.49
C LYS A 128 -7.38 -0.90 10.65
N THR A 129 -6.85 0.16 10.04
CA THR A 129 -5.43 0.53 10.15
C THR A 129 -5.07 0.91 11.58
N ILE A 130 -5.89 1.72 12.26
CA ILE A 130 -5.67 2.12 13.67
C ILE A 130 -5.67 0.87 14.57
N HIS A 131 -6.68 0.00 14.44
CA HIS A 131 -6.76 -1.25 15.20
C HIS A 131 -5.53 -2.15 14.98
N SER A 132 -5.06 -2.24 13.74
CA SER A 132 -3.87 -3.04 13.40
C SER A 132 -2.60 -2.55 14.09
N GLN A 133 -2.46 -1.22 14.35
CA GLN A 133 -1.32 -0.70 15.09
C GLN A 133 -1.39 -1.10 16.57
N LEU A 134 -2.56 -1.04 17.20
CA LEU A 134 -2.76 -1.50 18.57
C LEU A 134 -2.44 -2.99 18.70
N SER A 135 -3.02 -3.81 17.83
CA SER A 135 -2.77 -5.26 17.79
C SER A 135 -1.30 -5.60 17.57
N ALA A 136 -0.58 -4.83 16.74
CA ALA A 136 0.85 -5.03 16.50
C ALA A 136 1.71 -4.78 17.75
N ILE A 137 1.35 -3.80 18.59
CA ILE A 137 2.04 -3.52 19.86
C ILE A 137 1.80 -4.68 20.84
N PHE A 138 0.55 -5.13 20.98
CA PHE A 138 0.24 -6.27 21.85
C PHE A 138 0.86 -7.58 21.37
N ASN A 139 0.88 -7.84 20.06
CA ASN A 139 1.58 -9.01 19.50
C ASN A 139 3.08 -8.98 19.79
N HIS A 140 3.69 -7.79 19.79
CA HIS A 140 5.08 -7.63 20.16
C HIS A 140 5.29 -7.95 21.65
N ALA A 141 4.39 -7.47 22.51
CA ALA A 141 4.41 -7.77 23.94
C ALA A 141 4.23 -9.28 24.22
N VAL A 142 3.31 -9.95 23.53
CA VAL A 142 3.10 -11.39 23.64
C VAL A 142 4.34 -12.17 23.20
N ARG A 143 4.92 -11.80 22.04
CA ARG A 143 6.03 -12.56 21.44
C ARG A 143 7.34 -12.43 22.20
N PHE A 144 7.64 -11.24 22.74
CA PHE A 144 8.97 -10.93 23.25
C PHE A 144 9.01 -10.56 24.74
N TYR A 145 7.85 -10.23 25.34
CA TYR A 145 7.80 -9.71 26.70
C TYR A 145 6.81 -10.48 27.60
N HIS A 146 6.44 -11.70 27.19
CA HIS A 146 5.63 -12.64 27.99
C HIS A 146 4.24 -12.12 28.39
N LEU A 147 3.64 -11.21 27.60
CA LEU A 147 2.21 -10.90 27.80
C LEU A 147 1.38 -12.16 27.47
N PRO A 148 0.44 -12.59 28.33
CA PRO A 148 -0.26 -13.88 28.15
C PRO A 148 -1.06 -13.98 26.86
N SER A 149 -1.66 -12.87 26.39
CA SER A 149 -2.45 -12.83 25.16
C SER A 149 -2.65 -11.41 24.66
N ASN A 150 -2.99 -11.29 23.38
CA ASN A 150 -3.31 -10.01 22.77
C ASN A 150 -4.79 -9.64 22.98
N PRO A 151 -5.12 -8.63 23.81
CA PRO A 151 -6.50 -8.21 24.05
C PRO A 151 -7.16 -7.58 22.83
N ALA A 152 -6.39 -6.93 21.92
CA ALA A 152 -6.93 -6.35 20.70
C ALA A 152 -7.33 -7.43 19.70
N GLN A 153 -6.62 -8.55 19.64
CA GLN A 153 -6.99 -9.68 18.80
C GLN A 153 -8.26 -10.36 19.33
N LYS A 154 -8.40 -10.51 20.67
CA LYS A 154 -9.60 -11.08 21.29
C LYS A 154 -10.83 -10.19 21.14
N ALA A 155 -10.66 -8.88 21.15
CA ALA A 155 -11.76 -7.92 20.92
C ALA A 155 -12.30 -7.93 19.48
N GLY A 156 -11.56 -8.50 18.54
CA GLY A 156 -11.90 -8.46 17.13
C GLY A 156 -11.47 -7.17 16.44
N THR A 157 -11.44 -7.19 15.12
CA THR A 157 -11.03 -6.04 14.31
C THR A 157 -12.14 -4.98 14.26
N MET A 158 -11.75 -3.73 14.09
CA MET A 158 -12.64 -2.60 13.87
C MET A 158 -12.48 -2.13 12.42
N GLY A 159 -13.62 -1.93 11.74
CA GLY A 159 -13.63 -1.54 10.32
C GLY A 159 -13.28 -2.69 9.36
N CYS A 160 -13.34 -2.40 8.09
CA CYS A 160 -13.05 -3.36 7.00
C CYS A 160 -12.28 -2.69 5.87
N GLU A 161 -11.79 -3.47 4.93
CA GLU A 161 -11.29 -2.91 3.67
C GLU A 161 -12.47 -2.56 2.77
N GLU A 162 -12.57 -1.30 2.39
CA GLU A 162 -13.47 -0.86 1.34
C GLU A 162 -12.76 -0.97 0.00
N HIS A 163 -13.27 -1.79 -0.88
CA HIS A 163 -12.84 -1.83 -2.27
C HIS A 163 -13.59 -0.73 -3.02
N LYS A 164 -12.98 0.46 -3.08
CA LYS A 164 -13.49 1.52 -3.96
C LYS A 164 -13.20 1.13 -5.41
N GLU A 165 -14.13 1.42 -6.29
CA GLU A 165 -13.95 1.27 -7.72
C GLU A 165 -12.68 2.00 -8.18
N MET A 166 -11.90 1.35 -9.03
CA MET A 166 -10.68 1.93 -9.58
C MET A 166 -11.06 2.91 -10.69
N LEU A 167 -10.87 4.20 -10.40
CA LEU A 167 -11.05 5.23 -11.41
C LEU A 167 -9.85 5.22 -12.36
N PHE A 168 -10.12 5.45 -13.63
CA PHE A 168 -9.10 5.66 -14.66
C PHE A 168 -9.65 6.58 -15.75
N TRP A 169 -8.77 7.16 -16.55
CA TRP A 169 -9.10 7.89 -17.77
C TRP A 169 -8.90 7.01 -18.97
N THR A 170 -9.79 7.16 -19.96
CA THR A 170 -9.54 6.66 -21.32
C THR A 170 -8.41 7.48 -21.96
N LYS A 171 -7.92 7.01 -23.11
CA LYS A 171 -6.90 7.75 -23.87
C LYS A 171 -7.39 9.15 -24.26
N GLU A 172 -8.65 9.28 -24.68
CA GLU A 172 -9.28 10.54 -25.09
C GLU A 172 -9.41 11.51 -23.91
N GLU A 173 -9.83 11.03 -22.74
CA GLU A 173 -9.88 11.84 -21.51
C GLU A 173 -8.49 12.34 -21.11
N TYR A 174 -7.47 11.47 -21.21
CA TYR A 174 -6.10 11.86 -20.92
C TYR A 174 -5.56 12.90 -21.90
N LEU A 175 -5.77 12.74 -23.22
CA LEU A 175 -5.31 13.69 -24.22
C LEU A 175 -5.92 15.08 -24.02
N LYS A 176 -7.22 15.19 -23.68
CA LYS A 176 -7.86 16.46 -23.30
C LYS A 176 -7.19 17.10 -22.08
N PHE A 177 -6.83 16.29 -21.10
CA PHE A 177 -6.12 16.77 -19.92
C PHE A 177 -4.70 17.24 -20.26
N ALA A 178 -3.95 16.47 -21.07
CA ALA A 178 -2.61 16.81 -21.48
C ALA A 178 -2.57 18.16 -22.25
N ASP A 179 -3.52 18.35 -23.18
CA ASP A 179 -3.67 19.61 -23.91
C ASP A 179 -3.88 20.81 -22.96
N ALA A 180 -4.75 20.64 -21.94
CA ALA A 180 -4.98 21.65 -20.92
C ALA A 180 -3.78 21.92 -20.00
N MET A 181 -2.73 21.09 -20.06
CA MET A 181 -1.50 21.21 -19.26
C MET A 181 -0.33 21.81 -20.04
N MET A 182 -0.44 22.03 -21.34
CA MET A 182 0.64 22.53 -22.20
C MET A 182 1.12 23.94 -21.79
N ASP A 183 0.29 24.71 -21.10
CA ASP A 183 0.64 26.04 -20.55
C ASP A 183 1.74 25.98 -19.47
N LYS A 184 1.99 24.79 -18.89
CA LYS A 184 2.97 24.57 -17.82
C LYS A 184 3.86 23.38 -18.13
N PRO A 185 4.94 23.56 -18.87
CA PRO A 185 5.81 22.46 -19.32
C PRO A 185 6.21 21.48 -18.22
N ARG A 186 6.58 21.97 -17.04
CA ARG A 186 6.95 21.12 -15.90
C ARG A 186 5.84 20.16 -15.46
N SER A 187 4.60 20.61 -15.52
CA SER A 187 3.44 19.76 -15.18
C SER A 187 3.11 18.84 -16.34
N TYR A 188 3.12 19.32 -17.57
CA TYR A 188 2.87 18.55 -18.77
C TYR A 188 3.78 17.33 -18.84
N TYR A 189 5.09 17.49 -18.84
CA TYR A 189 6.04 16.38 -18.92
C TYR A 189 5.97 15.43 -17.72
N ALA A 190 5.63 15.93 -16.54
CA ALA A 190 5.41 15.08 -15.37
C ALA A 190 4.19 14.14 -15.56
N PHE A 191 3.11 14.65 -16.11
CA PHE A 191 1.89 13.85 -16.38
C PHE A 191 2.08 12.92 -17.57
N GLU A 192 2.81 13.33 -18.62
CA GLU A 192 3.21 12.48 -19.74
C GLU A 192 3.96 11.22 -19.27
N MET A 193 4.96 11.39 -18.40
CA MET A 193 5.68 10.28 -17.80
C MET A 193 4.78 9.39 -16.93
N LEU A 194 3.88 9.97 -16.15
CA LEU A 194 2.94 9.21 -15.29
C LEU A 194 1.98 8.35 -16.10
N TYR A 195 1.47 8.90 -17.20
CA TYR A 195 0.49 8.21 -18.04
C TYR A 195 1.16 7.19 -18.98
N TRP A 196 2.12 7.59 -19.79
CA TRP A 196 2.70 6.73 -20.83
C TRP A 196 3.73 5.72 -20.34
N CYS A 197 4.32 5.94 -19.17
CA CYS A 197 5.21 4.95 -18.53
C CYS A 197 4.58 4.26 -17.32
N GLY A 198 3.44 4.72 -16.81
CA GLY A 198 2.76 4.14 -15.66
C GLY A 198 3.61 4.15 -14.39
N VAL A 199 4.57 5.09 -14.25
CA VAL A 199 5.43 5.21 -13.07
C VAL A 199 4.65 5.71 -11.85
N ARG A 200 5.12 5.37 -10.65
CA ARG A 200 4.54 5.92 -9.42
C ARG A 200 4.99 7.37 -9.23
N MET A 201 4.16 8.21 -8.64
CA MET A 201 4.48 9.62 -8.37
C MET A 201 5.82 9.81 -7.64
N GLY A 202 6.15 8.94 -6.67
CA GLY A 202 7.43 9.00 -5.97
C GLY A 202 8.61 8.58 -6.85
N GLU A 203 8.41 7.67 -7.79
CA GLU A 203 9.40 7.27 -8.79
C GLU A 203 9.67 8.42 -9.77
N LEU A 204 8.61 9.01 -10.33
CA LEU A 204 8.70 10.22 -11.18
C LEU A 204 9.52 11.33 -10.53
N LEU A 205 9.19 11.71 -9.31
CA LEU A 205 9.83 12.81 -8.59
C LEU A 205 11.29 12.53 -8.19
N ALA A 206 11.75 11.28 -8.35
CA ALA A 206 13.13 10.89 -8.12
C ALA A 206 13.98 10.83 -9.38
N LEU A 207 13.38 10.96 -10.58
CA LEU A 207 14.09 10.86 -11.85
C LEU A 207 15.14 11.95 -12.01
N THR A 208 16.28 11.55 -12.55
CA THR A 208 17.43 12.39 -12.88
C THR A 208 17.82 12.18 -14.35
N PRO A 209 18.59 13.07 -15.01
CA PRO A 209 19.06 12.85 -16.37
C PRO A 209 19.77 11.50 -16.56
N ALA A 210 20.57 11.06 -15.59
CA ALA A 210 21.28 9.78 -15.60
C ALA A 210 20.37 8.53 -15.63
N ASP A 211 19.08 8.67 -15.36
CA ASP A 211 18.13 7.55 -15.43
C ASP A 211 17.64 7.28 -16.86
N PHE A 212 17.92 8.18 -17.83
CA PHE A 212 17.47 8.08 -19.22
C PHE A 212 18.60 7.61 -20.14
N ASP A 213 18.30 6.66 -20.99
CA ASP A 213 19.11 6.26 -22.13
C ASP A 213 18.29 6.57 -23.40
N PHE A 214 18.60 7.71 -24.02
CA PHE A 214 17.87 8.21 -25.18
C PHE A 214 18.17 7.42 -26.45
N GLU A 215 19.36 6.81 -26.58
CA GLU A 215 19.71 5.95 -27.71
C GLU A 215 18.89 4.67 -27.67
N ARG A 216 18.81 4.07 -26.49
CA ARG A 216 17.98 2.87 -26.26
C ARG A 216 16.52 3.19 -26.00
N GLN A 217 16.13 4.45 -25.91
CA GLN A 217 14.76 4.90 -25.56
C GLN A 217 14.26 4.25 -24.26
N THR A 218 15.08 4.26 -23.23
CA THR A 218 14.71 3.63 -21.95
C THR A 218 14.85 4.59 -20.79
N VAL A 219 14.05 4.35 -19.75
CA VAL A 219 14.17 5.01 -18.44
C VAL A 219 14.28 3.96 -17.36
N THR A 220 15.26 4.12 -16.47
CA THR A 220 15.51 3.22 -15.35
C THR A 220 14.87 3.74 -14.08
N ILE A 221 14.01 2.93 -13.48
CA ILE A 221 13.30 3.24 -12.24
C ILE A 221 14.00 2.50 -11.09
N SER A 222 14.86 3.18 -10.37
CA SER A 222 15.65 2.62 -9.25
C SER A 222 15.51 3.40 -7.94
N LYS A 223 14.76 4.50 -7.95
CA LYS A 223 14.67 5.46 -6.85
C LYS A 223 13.22 5.88 -6.61
N SER A 224 12.93 6.33 -5.39
CA SER A 224 11.64 6.94 -5.05
C SER A 224 11.84 8.10 -4.09
N TYR A 225 11.26 9.24 -4.43
CA TYR A 225 11.31 10.47 -3.66
C TYR A 225 10.14 10.59 -2.70
N GLN A 226 10.42 11.10 -1.52
CA GLN A 226 9.43 11.54 -0.57
C GLN A 226 9.97 12.70 0.28
N ARG A 227 9.07 13.53 0.80
CA ARG A 227 9.42 14.60 1.72
C ARG A 227 8.98 14.21 3.12
N LEU A 228 9.93 14.08 4.05
CA LEU A 228 9.71 13.69 5.43
C LEU A 228 10.18 14.79 6.36
N LYS A 229 9.28 15.32 7.18
CA LYS A 229 9.61 16.39 8.16
C LYS A 229 10.36 17.58 7.51
N GLY A 230 9.92 17.99 6.33
CA GLY A 230 10.55 19.10 5.60
C GLY A 230 11.82 18.74 4.83
N ARG A 231 12.37 17.52 4.97
CA ARG A 231 13.56 17.05 4.27
C ARG A 231 13.20 16.22 3.06
N ASP A 232 13.93 16.40 1.98
CA ASP A 232 13.86 15.58 0.79
C ASP A 232 14.62 14.26 1.04
N VAL A 233 13.95 13.14 0.82
CA VAL A 233 14.49 11.80 1.05
C VAL A 233 14.31 10.96 -0.20
N ILE A 234 15.43 10.50 -0.76
CA ILE A 234 15.44 9.54 -1.86
C ILE A 234 15.74 8.16 -1.27
N THR A 235 14.89 7.20 -1.55
CA THR A 235 15.02 5.83 -1.06
C THR A 235 15.05 4.85 -2.23
N SER A 236 15.65 3.68 -2.00
CA SER A 236 15.47 2.54 -2.90
C SER A 236 13.98 2.15 -3.00
N PRO A 237 13.54 1.57 -4.10
CA PRO A 237 12.19 1.05 -4.26
C PRO A 237 11.81 0.07 -3.15
N LYS A 238 10.50 -0.17 -3.00
CA LYS A 238 9.97 -1.00 -1.92
C LYS A 238 10.33 -2.48 -2.07
N THR A 239 10.43 -2.95 -3.32
CA THR A 239 10.70 -4.36 -3.66
C THR A 239 11.71 -4.43 -4.80
N VAL A 240 12.36 -5.59 -4.94
CA VAL A 240 13.34 -5.84 -6.01
C VAL A 240 12.70 -5.66 -7.39
N LYS A 241 11.49 -6.14 -7.62
CA LYS A 241 10.73 -5.98 -8.88
C LYS A 241 10.34 -4.52 -9.20
N SER A 242 10.43 -3.63 -8.22
CA SER A 242 10.22 -2.21 -8.48
C SER A 242 11.40 -1.58 -9.21
N ASN A 243 12.61 -2.17 -9.12
CA ASN A 243 13.74 -1.81 -9.98
C ASN A 243 13.47 -2.38 -11.37
N ARG A 244 13.33 -1.52 -12.34
CA ARG A 244 12.99 -1.90 -13.72
C ARG A 244 13.45 -0.86 -14.71
N THR A 245 13.68 -1.29 -15.94
CA THR A 245 13.90 -0.42 -17.08
C THR A 245 12.67 -0.46 -17.98
N ILE A 246 12.11 0.70 -18.29
CA ILE A 246 10.92 0.85 -19.11
C ILE A 246 11.34 1.35 -20.49
N LYS A 247 10.93 0.66 -21.55
CA LYS A 247 11.04 1.16 -22.93
C LYS A 247 10.01 2.27 -23.12
N MET A 248 10.49 3.47 -23.46
CA MET A 248 9.62 4.62 -23.72
C MET A 248 9.10 4.60 -25.15
N PRO A 249 7.87 5.09 -25.41
CA PRO A 249 7.46 5.44 -26.78
C PRO A 249 8.41 6.49 -27.36
N LYS A 250 8.63 6.44 -28.67
CA LYS A 250 9.58 7.35 -29.36
C LYS A 250 9.25 8.82 -29.10
N PHE A 251 7.99 9.21 -29.25
CA PHE A 251 7.55 10.59 -29.04
C PHE A 251 7.87 11.08 -27.62
N LEU A 252 7.61 10.25 -26.60
CA LEU A 252 7.89 10.62 -25.21
C LEU A 252 9.40 10.72 -24.94
N CYS A 253 10.19 9.89 -25.61
CA CYS A 253 11.65 9.96 -25.53
C CYS A 253 12.16 11.29 -26.06
N GLU A 254 11.67 11.72 -27.23
CA GLU A 254 12.00 13.01 -27.88
C GLU A 254 11.55 14.19 -26.99
N GLU A 255 10.32 14.16 -26.51
CA GLU A 255 9.77 15.18 -25.60
C GLU A 255 10.58 15.30 -24.30
N MET A 256 10.94 14.18 -23.67
CA MET A 256 11.74 14.21 -22.46
C MET A 256 13.15 14.69 -22.68
N GLN A 257 13.74 14.39 -23.83
CA GLN A 257 15.05 14.91 -24.21
C GLN A 257 15.02 16.43 -24.38
N ASP A 258 14.01 16.96 -25.05
CA ASP A 258 13.80 18.39 -25.20
C ASP A 258 13.52 19.08 -23.87
N TYR A 259 12.69 18.46 -23.02
CA TYR A 259 12.43 19.01 -21.69
C TYR A 259 13.70 19.10 -20.83
N ILE A 260 14.54 18.07 -20.84
CA ILE A 260 15.81 18.09 -20.08
C ILE A 260 16.74 19.17 -20.62
N ARG A 261 16.80 19.39 -21.95
CA ARG A 261 17.58 20.50 -22.57
C ARG A 261 17.07 21.89 -22.15
N MET A 262 15.77 22.04 -21.90
CA MET A 262 15.19 23.29 -21.39
C MET A 262 15.56 23.59 -19.94
N LEU A 263 15.99 22.59 -19.17
CA LEU A 263 16.39 22.78 -17.78
C LEU A 263 17.83 23.34 -17.75
N TYR A 264 17.94 24.61 -17.37
CA TYR A 264 19.24 25.27 -17.29
C TYR A 264 20.13 24.60 -16.23
N ASP A 265 21.34 24.21 -16.64
CA ASP A 265 22.44 23.72 -15.78
C ASP A 265 22.04 22.55 -14.83
N ILE A 266 21.18 21.66 -15.31
CA ILE A 266 20.79 20.51 -14.52
C ILE A 266 21.91 19.46 -14.47
N GLY A 267 22.37 19.11 -13.28
CA GLY A 267 23.36 18.05 -13.08
C GLY A 267 22.79 16.66 -13.36
N GLU A 268 23.64 15.73 -13.82
CA GLU A 268 23.22 14.35 -14.15
C GLU A 268 22.46 13.63 -13.05
N ASN A 269 22.75 13.93 -11.78
CA ASN A 269 22.14 13.31 -10.61
C ASN A 269 21.13 14.22 -9.90
N GLU A 270 20.78 15.36 -10.49
CA GLU A 270 19.75 16.24 -9.97
C GLU A 270 18.36 15.81 -10.44
N ARG A 271 17.36 16.04 -9.59
CA ARG A 271 15.98 15.68 -9.92
C ARG A 271 15.44 16.59 -11.03
N ILE A 272 14.97 15.97 -12.12
CA ILE A 272 14.36 16.69 -13.25
C ILE A 272 13.08 17.42 -12.79
N PHE A 273 12.29 16.77 -11.93
CA PHE A 273 11.04 17.31 -11.40
C PHE A 273 11.26 17.85 -9.98
N GLN A 274 11.77 19.06 -9.85
CA GLN A 274 11.98 19.75 -8.57
C GLN A 274 10.66 20.33 -8.03
N ILE A 275 9.64 19.52 -7.99
CA ILE A 275 8.29 19.84 -7.50
C ILE A 275 7.89 18.92 -6.36
N THR A 276 6.81 19.27 -5.66
CA THR A 276 6.25 18.48 -4.56
C THR A 276 5.06 17.64 -5.01
N LYS A 277 4.71 16.61 -4.23
CA LYS A 277 3.48 15.85 -4.45
C LYS A 277 2.24 16.75 -4.40
N SER A 278 2.21 17.71 -3.48
CA SER A 278 1.12 18.68 -3.36
C SER A 278 0.94 19.51 -4.62
N TYR A 279 2.05 19.97 -5.21
CA TYR A 279 2.01 20.69 -6.49
C TYR A 279 1.31 19.88 -7.58
N LEU A 280 1.69 18.61 -7.76
CA LEU A 280 1.03 17.74 -8.75
C LEU A 280 -0.46 17.52 -8.46
N HIS A 281 -0.86 17.44 -7.18
CA HIS A 281 -2.28 17.36 -6.83
C HIS A 281 -3.06 18.62 -7.23
N HIS A 282 -2.50 19.81 -6.97
CA HIS A 282 -3.12 21.08 -7.39
C HIS A 282 -3.21 21.19 -8.92
N GLU A 283 -2.16 20.79 -9.64
CA GLU A 283 -2.18 20.80 -11.11
C GLU A 283 -3.15 19.76 -11.68
N MET A 284 -3.29 18.59 -11.05
CA MET A 284 -4.32 17.62 -11.42
C MET A 284 -5.74 18.20 -11.24
N ASP A 285 -5.99 18.90 -10.13
CA ASP A 285 -7.27 19.55 -9.87
C ASP A 285 -7.57 20.64 -10.93
N ARG A 286 -6.55 21.49 -11.22
CA ARG A 286 -6.65 22.55 -12.22
C ARG A 286 -6.90 21.99 -13.62
N GLY A 287 -6.04 21.05 -14.05
CA GLY A 287 -6.09 20.48 -15.39
C GLY A 287 -7.38 19.70 -15.65
N ALA A 288 -7.82 18.88 -14.70
CA ALA A 288 -9.09 18.14 -14.83
C ALA A 288 -10.30 19.10 -14.98
N LYS A 289 -10.30 20.22 -14.23
CA LYS A 289 -11.35 21.24 -14.34
C LYS A 289 -11.32 21.95 -15.70
N VAL A 290 -10.14 22.33 -16.19
CA VAL A 290 -9.98 23.02 -17.48
C VAL A 290 -10.35 22.09 -18.64
N ALA A 291 -9.90 20.85 -18.59
CA ALA A 291 -10.18 19.83 -19.61
C ALA A 291 -11.63 19.31 -19.60
N GLY A 292 -12.40 19.60 -18.55
CA GLY A 292 -13.76 19.07 -18.39
C GLY A 292 -13.82 17.55 -18.19
N VAL A 293 -12.73 16.95 -17.67
CA VAL A 293 -12.68 15.51 -17.39
C VAL A 293 -12.91 15.21 -15.91
N LYS A 294 -13.36 13.99 -15.60
CA LYS A 294 -13.54 13.57 -14.20
C LYS A 294 -12.22 13.64 -13.42
N ARG A 295 -12.28 14.13 -12.17
CA ARG A 295 -11.12 14.16 -11.28
C ARG A 295 -10.76 12.74 -10.85
N ILE A 296 -9.52 12.31 -11.10
CA ILE A 296 -8.95 11.05 -10.62
C ILE A 296 -7.72 11.33 -9.76
N ARG A 297 -7.29 10.37 -8.93
CA ARG A 297 -6.04 10.49 -8.16
C ARG A 297 -4.84 10.39 -9.09
N ILE A 298 -3.71 10.98 -8.74
CA ILE A 298 -2.48 10.87 -9.55
C ILE A 298 -2.08 9.40 -9.74
N HIS A 299 -2.29 8.54 -8.72
CA HIS A 299 -2.01 7.11 -8.84
C HIS A 299 -2.92 6.41 -9.85
N ASP A 300 -4.10 6.96 -10.11
CA ASP A 300 -5.06 6.39 -11.06
C ASP A 300 -4.61 6.60 -12.53
N LEU A 301 -3.64 7.50 -12.80
CA LEU A 301 -2.97 7.55 -14.12
C LEU A 301 -2.22 6.25 -14.46
N ARG A 302 -1.66 5.62 -13.43
CA ARG A 302 -1.08 4.29 -13.61
C ARG A 302 -2.16 3.22 -13.86
N HIS A 303 -3.34 3.36 -13.26
CA HIS A 303 -4.50 2.52 -13.59
C HIS A 303 -4.94 2.76 -15.03
N SER A 304 -4.95 4.02 -15.49
CA SER A 304 -5.23 4.39 -16.89
C SER A 304 -4.22 3.76 -17.87
N HIS A 305 -2.92 3.82 -17.53
CA HIS A 305 -1.88 3.15 -18.32
C HIS A 305 -2.10 1.64 -18.45
N ILE A 306 -2.43 0.97 -17.33
CA ILE A 306 -2.71 -0.46 -17.32
C ILE A 306 -3.96 -0.77 -18.17
N SER A 307 -5.03 0.02 -18.01
CA SER A 307 -6.27 -0.14 -18.80
C SER A 307 -5.99 -0.01 -20.29
N LEU A 308 -5.22 1.01 -20.70
CA LEU A 308 -4.82 1.19 -22.10
C LEU A 308 -4.04 0.00 -22.64
N LEU A 309 -3.08 -0.54 -21.88
CA LEU A 309 -2.31 -1.71 -22.32
C LEU A 309 -3.18 -2.98 -22.42
N ILE A 310 -4.17 -3.13 -21.56
CA ILE A 310 -5.16 -4.22 -21.64
C ILE A 310 -6.01 -4.10 -22.91
N GLU A 311 -6.49 -2.89 -23.22
CA GLU A 311 -7.25 -2.58 -24.43
C GLU A 311 -6.43 -2.87 -25.71
N MET A 312 -5.13 -2.55 -25.67
CA MET A 312 -4.17 -2.90 -26.74
C MET A 312 -3.85 -4.40 -26.84
N GLY A 313 -4.41 -5.25 -25.98
CA GLY A 313 -4.27 -6.69 -26.01
C GLY A 313 -3.01 -7.27 -25.36
N PHE A 314 -2.24 -6.50 -24.61
CA PHE A 314 -1.05 -7.02 -23.92
C PHE A 314 -1.43 -7.96 -22.76
N SER A 315 -0.58 -8.97 -22.53
CA SER A 315 -0.79 -9.94 -21.46
C SER A 315 -0.61 -9.33 -20.08
N ALA A 316 -1.33 -9.86 -19.09
CA ALA A 316 -1.20 -9.43 -17.69
C ALA A 316 0.24 -9.54 -17.16
N LEU A 317 1.02 -10.53 -17.64
CA LEU A 317 2.42 -10.71 -17.27
C LEU A 317 3.29 -9.56 -17.82
N ALA A 318 3.18 -9.25 -19.10
CA ALA A 318 3.92 -8.16 -19.74
C ALA A 318 3.60 -6.80 -19.08
N ILE A 319 2.33 -6.57 -18.74
CA ILE A 319 1.89 -5.37 -18.05
C ILE A 319 2.49 -5.34 -16.62
N ALA A 320 2.44 -6.45 -15.88
CA ALA A 320 3.00 -6.53 -14.53
C ALA A 320 4.49 -6.20 -14.50
N ASP A 321 5.27 -6.73 -15.44
CA ASP A 321 6.71 -6.47 -15.58
C ASP A 321 6.98 -4.99 -15.89
N ARG A 322 6.26 -4.42 -16.87
CA ARG A 322 6.40 -3.00 -17.26
C ARG A 322 6.14 -2.06 -16.10
N VAL A 323 5.06 -2.28 -15.37
CA VAL A 323 4.70 -1.40 -14.24
C VAL A 323 5.40 -1.76 -12.93
N GLY A 324 6.07 -2.91 -12.83
CA GLY A 324 6.77 -3.38 -11.63
C GLY A 324 5.78 -3.77 -10.53
N HIS A 325 4.83 -4.66 -10.82
CA HIS A 325 4.00 -5.29 -9.82
C HIS A 325 4.75 -6.44 -9.14
N GLU A 326 4.68 -6.52 -7.82
CA GLU A 326 5.33 -7.58 -7.04
C GLU A 326 4.71 -8.96 -7.31
N SER A 327 3.39 -8.99 -7.46
CA SER A 327 2.60 -10.16 -7.85
C SER A 327 1.71 -9.82 -9.05
N ILE A 328 1.52 -10.81 -9.93
CA ILE A 328 0.58 -10.72 -11.05
C ILE A 328 -0.86 -10.53 -10.56
N ASP A 329 -1.20 -10.98 -9.35
CA ASP A 329 -2.51 -10.80 -8.72
C ASP A 329 -2.93 -9.33 -8.66
N ILE A 330 -1.95 -8.41 -8.55
CA ILE A 330 -2.22 -6.98 -8.59
C ILE A 330 -2.75 -6.58 -9.97
N THR A 331 -2.23 -7.17 -11.04
CA THR A 331 -2.70 -6.92 -12.41
C THR A 331 -4.05 -7.62 -12.66
N TYR A 332 -4.30 -8.77 -12.06
CA TYR A 332 -5.60 -9.44 -12.17
C TYR A 332 -6.77 -8.70 -11.49
N ARG A 333 -6.52 -7.67 -10.67
CA ARG A 333 -7.58 -6.76 -10.22
C ARG A 333 -8.27 -6.03 -11.37
N TYR A 334 -7.62 -5.98 -12.52
CA TYR A 334 -8.17 -5.44 -13.79
C TYR A 334 -8.75 -6.54 -14.70
N ALA A 335 -8.97 -7.76 -14.17
CA ALA A 335 -9.43 -8.90 -14.98
C ALA A 335 -10.73 -8.60 -15.75
N HIS A 336 -11.61 -7.78 -15.17
CA HIS A 336 -12.86 -7.34 -15.79
C HIS A 336 -12.68 -6.45 -17.03
N LEU A 337 -11.48 -5.86 -17.22
CA LEU A 337 -11.16 -5.06 -18.41
C LEU A 337 -10.56 -5.89 -19.54
N PHE A 338 -10.12 -7.13 -19.26
CA PHE A 338 -9.61 -8.00 -20.32
C PHE A 338 -10.76 -8.46 -21.20
N PRO A 339 -10.66 -8.31 -22.54
CA PRO A 339 -11.71 -8.70 -23.46
C PRO A 339 -11.95 -10.21 -23.36
N ASN A 340 -13.22 -10.61 -23.49
CA ASN A 340 -13.57 -12.02 -23.58
C ASN A 340 -13.20 -12.53 -24.98
N LYS A 341 -12.11 -13.27 -25.05
CA LYS A 341 -11.55 -13.79 -26.31
C LYS A 341 -12.02 -15.20 -26.66
N GLN A 342 -13.10 -15.72 -26.04
CA GLN A 342 -13.57 -17.09 -26.29
C GLN A 342 -13.92 -17.32 -27.76
N THR A 343 -14.66 -16.40 -28.39
CA THR A 343 -14.99 -16.49 -29.80
C THR A 343 -13.75 -16.36 -30.70
N GLU A 344 -12.84 -15.43 -30.39
CA GLU A 344 -11.59 -15.28 -31.14
C GLU A 344 -10.71 -16.55 -31.03
N MET A 345 -10.63 -17.14 -29.80
CA MET A 345 -9.90 -18.39 -29.61
C MET A 345 -10.51 -19.52 -30.44
N ALA A 346 -11.82 -19.68 -30.40
CA ALA A 346 -12.50 -20.70 -31.21
C ALA A 346 -12.24 -20.53 -32.71
N ASN A 347 -12.38 -19.29 -33.21
CA ASN A 347 -12.14 -18.99 -34.62
C ASN A 347 -10.67 -19.24 -35.02
N ARG A 348 -9.71 -18.90 -34.17
CA ARG A 348 -8.28 -19.18 -34.42
C ARG A 348 -7.96 -20.69 -34.41
N LEU A 349 -8.59 -21.44 -33.51
CA LEU A 349 -8.43 -22.90 -33.47
C LEU A 349 -9.00 -23.57 -34.73
N ASP A 350 -10.13 -23.06 -35.26
CA ASP A 350 -10.71 -23.54 -36.53
C ASP A 350 -9.77 -23.27 -37.71
N VAL A 351 -9.17 -22.07 -37.78
CA VAL A 351 -8.18 -21.70 -38.81
C VAL A 351 -6.93 -22.61 -38.70
N GLU A 352 -6.38 -22.82 -37.51
CA GLU A 352 -5.21 -23.65 -37.29
C GLU A 352 -5.45 -25.08 -37.74
N ARG A 353 -6.60 -25.67 -37.37
CA ARG A 353 -6.98 -27.01 -37.82
C ARG A 353 -7.12 -27.09 -39.33
N THR A 354 -7.70 -26.07 -39.97
CA THR A 354 -7.90 -26.06 -41.44
C THR A 354 -6.53 -25.96 -42.15
N THR A 355 -5.61 -25.16 -41.63
CA THR A 355 -4.25 -25.02 -42.17
C THR A 355 -3.48 -26.32 -42.13
N ASP A 356 -3.54 -27.06 -41.02
CA ASP A 356 -2.89 -28.36 -40.86
C ASP A 356 -3.45 -29.42 -41.82
N ILE A 357 -4.76 -29.41 -42.07
CA ILE A 357 -5.43 -30.30 -43.01
C ILE A 357 -4.98 -30.02 -44.44
N VAL A 358 -4.86 -28.74 -44.82
CA VAL A 358 -4.40 -28.33 -46.17
C VAL A 358 -2.93 -28.69 -46.39
N LEU A 359 -2.07 -28.51 -45.37
CA LEU A 359 -0.64 -28.82 -45.46
C LEU A 359 -0.37 -30.34 -45.49
N ASN A 360 -1.21 -31.17 -44.89
CA ASN A 360 -1.04 -32.63 -44.84
C ASN A 360 -1.75 -33.38 -45.98
N GLY A 361 -2.31 -32.72 -46.96
CA GLY A 361 -2.71 -33.29 -48.25
C GLY A 361 -3.90 -34.25 -48.25
N ASN A 362 -4.83 -34.17 -47.28
CA ASN A 362 -6.00 -35.04 -47.19
C ASN A 362 -7.30 -34.26 -47.42
N ILE A 363 -7.43 -33.49 -48.52
CA ILE A 363 -8.72 -33.03 -49.00
C ILE A 363 -8.76 -33.24 -50.50
N GLU A 364 -9.34 -34.36 -50.94
CA GLU A 364 -10.01 -34.44 -52.24
C GLU A 364 -11.40 -33.81 -52.04
N GLY A 365 -11.58 -32.56 -52.57
CA GLY A 365 -12.88 -31.89 -52.52
C GLY A 365 -12.74 -30.37 -52.60
N GLU A 366 -12.88 -29.86 -53.79
CA GLU A 366 -12.91 -28.50 -54.26
C GLU A 366 -13.42 -27.42 -53.25
N MET A 367 -12.49 -26.73 -52.62
CA MET A 367 -12.59 -25.29 -52.38
C MET A 367 -11.19 -24.69 -52.46
N SER A 368 -11.02 -23.71 -53.38
CA SER A 368 -9.69 -23.08 -53.59
C SER A 368 -9.32 -22.24 -52.38
N VAL A 369 -8.05 -22.22 -52.06
CA VAL A 369 -7.42 -21.42 -50.95
C VAL A 369 -7.84 -19.93 -51.04
N ASP A 370 -8.13 -19.45 -52.26
CA ASP A 370 -8.55 -18.08 -52.53
C ASP A 370 -9.98 -17.80 -52.06
N GLN A 371 -10.86 -18.79 -52.09
CA GLN A 371 -12.24 -18.64 -51.58
C GLN A 371 -12.26 -18.57 -50.06
N ILE A 372 -11.43 -19.37 -49.38
CA ILE A 372 -11.32 -19.35 -47.91
C ILE A 372 -10.69 -18.04 -47.41
N LYS A 373 -9.74 -17.47 -48.17
CA LYS A 373 -9.18 -16.14 -47.84
C LYS A 373 -10.17 -15.03 -48.05
N LYS A 374 -10.99 -15.11 -49.10
CA LYS A 374 -12.04 -14.12 -49.41
C LYS A 374 -13.15 -14.13 -48.35
N ASP A 375 -13.60 -15.30 -47.95
CA ASP A 375 -14.60 -15.44 -46.87
C ASP A 375 -14.08 -14.99 -45.51
N ALA A 376 -12.74 -15.10 -45.26
CA ALA A 376 -12.08 -14.58 -44.05
C ALA A 376 -11.86 -13.07 -44.11
N GLU A 377 -11.74 -12.44 -45.27
CA GLU A 377 -11.69 -10.99 -45.45
C GLU A 377 -13.06 -10.37 -45.37
N ASP A 378 -14.07 -10.97 -45.99
CA ASP A 378 -15.49 -10.54 -45.94
C ASP A 378 -16.02 -10.60 -44.49
N ALA A 379 -15.62 -11.59 -43.69
CA ALA A 379 -15.97 -11.68 -42.28
C ALA A 379 -15.31 -10.60 -41.42
N LYS A 380 -14.22 -9.96 -41.90
CA LYS A 380 -13.58 -8.80 -41.21
C LYS A 380 -14.29 -7.49 -41.49
N GLU A 381 -14.91 -7.35 -42.68
CA GLU A 381 -15.66 -6.14 -43.03
C GLU A 381 -17.04 -6.07 -42.36
N ASP A 382 -17.67 -7.23 -42.06
CA ASP A 382 -19.01 -7.28 -41.44
C ASP A 382 -18.96 -7.06 -39.88
N THR A 383 -17.79 -7.03 -39.27
CA THR A 383 -17.60 -6.67 -37.85
C THR A 383 -17.27 -5.20 -37.64
N GLY A 384 -17.50 -4.35 -38.63
CA GLY A 384 -17.42 -2.90 -38.53
C GLY A 384 -18.43 -2.33 -37.55
N TYR A 385 -18.01 -2.20 -36.31
CA TYR A 385 -18.75 -1.55 -35.23
C TYR A 385 -19.03 -0.09 -35.60
N LYS A 386 -20.27 0.18 -35.98
CA LYS A 386 -20.83 1.53 -35.93
C LYS A 386 -21.43 1.75 -34.56
N GLY A 387 -20.88 2.71 -33.82
CA GLY A 387 -21.47 3.16 -32.56
C GLY A 387 -20.45 3.84 -31.67
#